data_ece0bab081778755ffa0e9c5a33acfd9
#
_entry.id   ece0bab081778755ffa0e9c5a33acfd9
#
_cell.length_a   1.000
_cell.length_b   1.000
_cell.length_c   1.000
_cell.angle_alpha   90.00
_cell.angle_beta   90.00
_cell.angle_gamma   90.00
#
_symmetry.space_group_name_H-M   'P 1'
#
loop_
_entity.id
_entity.type
_entity.pdbx_description
1 polymer ?
#
loop_
_entity_poly.entity_id
_entity_poly.type
_entity_poly.pdbx_seq_one_letter_code
_entity_poly.pdbx_strand_id
1 'polypeptide(L)'
;MGARNKITVVGAGNVGATAAHWLAAKELGDVVLVDIVEGVPQGKSLDLAEAAPIEGFDVRLTGTNGYEETANSDVVIITAGLARKPGMSRDDLLKTNADIVGKVVDEIVKRSPETILIIVSNPLDAMCQVALRRSGFPKHRVIGMAGVLDSARMRCFLAEALDVSVENVTAFVLGGHGDTMVPLPRYSTCAGIPITELLSKEQIDAIVKRTAGGGAEIVALLKTGSAYYAPSAAAVEMTESILKDKKKILPCAAYLEGEYGVNGLYVGVPCKLGAKGLEQVIEITLTAEERIALQKSAASVQELVNVLGI
;
A
#
# COMPACT_ATOMS: atom_id res chain seq x y z
N MET A 1 -27.20 3.94 -17.14
CA MET A 1 -26.26 3.49 -16.11
C MET A 1 -25.49 4.71 -15.65
N GLY A 2 -25.37 4.99 -14.35
CA GLY A 2 -24.48 6.05 -13.86
C GLY A 2 -23.04 5.79 -14.32
N ALA A 3 -22.19 6.83 -14.39
CA ALA A 3 -20.78 6.66 -14.71
C ALA A 3 -20.13 5.72 -13.66
N ARG A 4 -19.43 4.68 -14.12
CA ARG A 4 -18.63 3.83 -13.24
C ARG A 4 -17.43 4.62 -12.73
N ASN A 5 -16.93 4.31 -11.53
CA ASN A 5 -15.65 4.81 -11.09
C ASN A 5 -14.55 4.40 -12.07
N LYS A 6 -13.51 5.20 -12.18
CA LYS A 6 -12.31 4.88 -12.95
C LYS A 6 -11.10 4.74 -12.03
N ILE A 7 -10.39 3.65 -12.19
CA ILE A 7 -9.20 3.35 -11.38
C ILE A 7 -8.02 3.16 -12.33
N THR A 8 -6.98 3.94 -12.13
CA THR A 8 -5.71 3.75 -12.87
C THR A 8 -4.71 3.00 -12.00
N VAL A 9 -4.05 2.01 -12.59
CA VAL A 9 -2.90 1.31 -12.00
C VAL A 9 -1.67 1.60 -12.85
N VAL A 10 -0.68 2.27 -12.30
CA VAL A 10 0.58 2.58 -12.99
C VAL A 10 1.66 1.61 -12.56
N GLY A 11 2.17 0.88 -13.54
CA GLY A 11 3.05 -0.29 -13.39
C GLY A 11 2.29 -1.58 -13.64
N ALA A 12 2.48 -2.21 -14.82
CA ALA A 12 1.86 -3.49 -15.20
C ALA A 12 2.73 -4.70 -14.82
N GLY A 13 3.62 -4.55 -13.83
CA GLY A 13 4.34 -5.66 -13.23
C GLY A 13 3.40 -6.60 -12.47
N ASN A 14 3.96 -7.54 -11.68
CA ASN A 14 3.17 -8.51 -10.95
C ASN A 14 2.19 -7.85 -9.97
N VAL A 15 2.63 -6.85 -9.20
CA VAL A 15 1.77 -6.15 -8.24
C VAL A 15 0.62 -5.42 -8.93
N GLY A 16 0.92 -4.60 -9.95
CA GLY A 16 -0.10 -3.80 -10.61
C GLY A 16 -1.10 -4.65 -11.41
N ALA A 17 -0.64 -5.67 -12.12
CA ALA A 17 -1.53 -6.57 -12.85
C ALA A 17 -2.44 -7.37 -11.90
N THR A 18 -1.92 -7.83 -10.77
CA THR A 18 -2.73 -8.50 -9.74
C THR A 18 -3.72 -7.54 -9.08
N ALA A 19 -3.33 -6.26 -8.88
CA ALA A 19 -4.27 -5.25 -8.40
C ALA A 19 -5.40 -5.02 -9.43
N ALA A 20 -5.07 -4.89 -10.72
CA ALA A 20 -6.07 -4.77 -11.80
C ALA A 20 -7.05 -5.96 -11.81
N HIS A 21 -6.54 -7.18 -11.64
CA HIS A 21 -7.38 -8.37 -11.51
C HIS A 21 -8.36 -8.28 -10.32
N TRP A 22 -7.87 -7.97 -9.11
CA TRP A 22 -8.75 -7.84 -7.94
C TRP A 22 -9.76 -6.70 -8.05
N LEU A 23 -9.37 -5.57 -8.67
CA LEU A 23 -10.27 -4.44 -8.93
C LEU A 23 -11.41 -4.85 -9.87
N ALA A 24 -11.08 -5.59 -10.93
CA ALA A 24 -12.03 -6.11 -11.90
C ALA A 24 -12.98 -7.15 -11.27
N ALA A 25 -12.43 -8.16 -10.60
CA ALA A 25 -13.20 -9.23 -9.97
C ALA A 25 -14.16 -8.71 -8.87
N LYS A 26 -13.81 -7.61 -8.22
CA LYS A 26 -14.68 -6.93 -7.23
C LYS A 26 -15.60 -5.86 -7.86
N GLU A 27 -15.54 -5.65 -9.17
CA GLU A 27 -16.31 -4.64 -9.92
C GLU A 27 -16.25 -3.24 -9.28
N LEU A 28 -15.05 -2.82 -8.82
CA LEU A 28 -14.89 -1.53 -8.15
C LEU A 28 -14.96 -0.35 -9.12
N GLY A 29 -14.74 -0.56 -10.40
CA GLY A 29 -14.79 0.44 -11.46
C GLY A 29 -14.07 -0.01 -12.73
N ASP A 30 -14.09 0.81 -13.77
CA ASP A 30 -13.31 0.60 -14.98
C ASP A 30 -11.81 0.78 -14.65
N VAL A 31 -10.95 -0.10 -15.18
CA VAL A 31 -9.53 -0.15 -14.83
C VAL A 31 -8.68 0.23 -16.04
N VAL A 32 -7.76 1.19 -15.82
CA VAL A 32 -6.71 1.55 -16.78
C VAL A 32 -5.37 1.05 -16.23
N LEU A 33 -4.73 0.15 -16.97
CA LEU A 33 -3.40 -0.38 -16.63
C LEU A 33 -2.35 0.29 -17.51
N VAL A 34 -1.38 0.96 -16.87
CA VAL A 34 -0.33 1.73 -17.55
C VAL A 34 1.04 1.10 -17.32
N ASP A 35 1.84 0.96 -18.36
CA ASP A 35 3.25 0.60 -18.25
C ASP A 35 4.06 1.17 -19.42
N ILE A 36 5.35 1.40 -19.20
CA ILE A 36 6.26 1.88 -20.24
C ILE A 36 6.66 0.79 -21.23
N VAL A 37 6.50 -0.49 -20.86
CA VAL A 37 6.85 -1.62 -21.73
C VAL A 37 5.74 -1.86 -22.71
N GLU A 38 6.06 -1.66 -24.00
CA GLU A 38 5.08 -1.78 -25.09
C GLU A 38 4.45 -3.19 -25.13
N GLY A 39 3.14 -3.23 -25.29
CA GLY A 39 2.34 -4.46 -25.37
C GLY A 39 2.03 -5.10 -24.03
N VAL A 40 2.80 -4.86 -22.96
CA VAL A 40 2.59 -5.51 -21.67
C VAL A 40 1.26 -5.12 -21.02
N PRO A 41 0.92 -3.83 -20.86
CA PRO A 41 -0.37 -3.47 -20.26
C PRO A 41 -1.55 -3.87 -21.15
N GLN A 42 -1.41 -3.79 -22.48
CA GLN A 42 -2.45 -4.19 -23.43
C GLN A 42 -2.72 -5.70 -23.35
N GLY A 43 -1.67 -6.52 -23.40
CA GLY A 43 -1.81 -7.97 -23.33
C GLY A 43 -2.45 -8.43 -22.01
N LYS A 44 -2.01 -7.88 -20.88
CA LYS A 44 -2.58 -8.23 -19.56
C LYS A 44 -4.04 -7.76 -19.41
N SER A 45 -4.37 -6.58 -19.94
CA SER A 45 -5.75 -6.09 -19.90
C SER A 45 -6.67 -6.90 -20.81
N LEU A 46 -6.17 -7.36 -21.95
CA LEU A 46 -6.93 -8.23 -22.86
C LEU A 46 -7.19 -9.59 -22.21
N ASP A 47 -6.15 -10.23 -21.65
CA ASP A 47 -6.27 -11.52 -20.97
C ASP A 47 -7.29 -11.45 -19.79
N LEU A 48 -7.24 -10.38 -18.99
CA LEU A 48 -8.25 -10.14 -17.96
C LEU A 48 -9.66 -9.92 -18.53
N ALA A 49 -9.79 -9.22 -19.66
CA ALA A 49 -11.08 -9.02 -20.32
C ALA A 49 -11.65 -10.34 -20.86
N GLU A 50 -10.81 -11.24 -21.35
CA GLU A 50 -11.20 -12.58 -21.78
C GLU A 50 -11.63 -13.48 -20.60
N ALA A 51 -11.16 -13.23 -19.39
CA ALA A 51 -11.62 -13.91 -18.19
C ALA A 51 -13.02 -13.44 -17.73
N ALA A 52 -13.42 -12.22 -18.08
CA ALA A 52 -14.69 -11.62 -17.63
C ALA A 52 -15.94 -12.47 -17.90
N PRO A 53 -16.13 -13.08 -19.08
CA PRO A 53 -17.30 -13.92 -19.35
C PRO A 53 -17.36 -15.19 -18.48
N ILE A 54 -16.23 -15.64 -17.95
CA ILE A 54 -16.11 -16.84 -17.10
C ILE A 54 -16.34 -16.47 -15.63
N GLU A 55 -15.69 -15.40 -15.18
CA GLU A 55 -15.72 -14.95 -13.79
C GLU A 55 -16.94 -14.07 -13.44
N GLY A 56 -17.64 -13.54 -14.47
CA GLY A 56 -18.90 -12.83 -14.31
C GLY A 56 -18.74 -11.38 -13.86
N PHE A 57 -17.68 -10.67 -14.27
CA PHE A 57 -17.55 -9.25 -14.04
C PHE A 57 -17.64 -8.45 -15.34
N ASP A 58 -18.11 -7.20 -15.27
CA ASP A 58 -18.51 -6.38 -16.42
C ASP A 58 -17.79 -5.01 -16.48
N VAL A 59 -16.57 -4.92 -15.94
CA VAL A 59 -15.77 -3.70 -15.96
C VAL A 59 -14.98 -3.58 -17.26
N ARG A 60 -14.75 -2.33 -17.71
CA ARG A 60 -13.84 -2.08 -18.83
C ARG A 60 -12.40 -2.17 -18.36
N LEU A 61 -11.57 -2.88 -19.12
CA LEU A 61 -10.14 -3.03 -18.88
C LEU A 61 -9.38 -2.43 -20.08
N THR A 62 -8.54 -1.44 -19.80
CA THR A 62 -7.76 -0.74 -20.84
C THR A 62 -6.29 -0.79 -20.50
N GLY A 63 -5.46 -1.35 -21.38
CA GLY A 63 -4.00 -1.30 -21.28
C GLY A 63 -3.43 -0.21 -22.18
N THR A 64 -2.51 0.61 -21.65
CA THR A 64 -1.90 1.71 -22.42
C THR A 64 -0.46 1.96 -22.05
N ASN A 65 0.34 2.48 -22.98
CA ASN A 65 1.70 2.96 -22.72
C ASN A 65 1.74 4.50 -22.54
N GLY A 66 0.62 5.18 -22.73
CA GLY A 66 0.44 6.61 -22.48
C GLY A 66 -0.43 6.88 -21.26
N TYR A 67 -0.70 8.16 -21.01
CA TYR A 67 -1.51 8.59 -19.86
C TYR A 67 -2.87 9.18 -20.25
N GLU A 68 -3.20 9.23 -21.53
CA GLU A 68 -4.46 9.86 -22.03
C GLU A 68 -5.69 9.15 -21.45
N GLU A 69 -5.65 7.83 -21.40
CA GLU A 69 -6.75 6.99 -20.90
C GLU A 69 -6.95 7.13 -19.38
N THR A 70 -5.95 7.66 -18.66
CA THR A 70 -6.03 7.87 -17.21
C THR A 70 -6.88 9.07 -16.82
N ALA A 71 -7.30 9.88 -17.76
CA ALA A 71 -8.04 11.10 -17.49
C ALA A 71 -9.28 10.88 -16.62
N ASN A 72 -9.46 11.73 -15.60
CA ASN A 72 -10.57 11.69 -14.65
C ASN A 72 -10.65 10.37 -13.85
N SER A 73 -9.52 9.81 -13.45
CA SER A 73 -9.47 8.68 -12.51
C SER A 73 -9.85 9.12 -11.10
N ASP A 74 -10.73 8.36 -10.45
CA ASP A 74 -11.12 8.58 -9.04
C ASP A 74 -9.98 8.18 -8.09
N VAL A 75 -9.31 7.06 -8.39
CA VAL A 75 -8.16 6.56 -7.63
C VAL A 75 -7.06 6.15 -8.58
N VAL A 76 -5.82 6.49 -8.24
CA VAL A 76 -4.63 6.02 -8.95
C VAL A 76 -3.71 5.25 -8.00
N ILE A 77 -3.44 4.00 -8.34
CA ILE A 77 -2.50 3.13 -7.62
C ILE A 77 -1.16 3.17 -8.34
N ILE A 78 -0.10 3.61 -7.65
CA ILE A 78 1.24 3.71 -8.23
C ILE A 78 2.11 2.57 -7.70
N THR A 79 2.38 1.59 -8.57
CA THR A 79 3.26 0.46 -8.31
C THR A 79 4.56 0.55 -9.12
N ALA A 80 4.68 1.58 -9.95
CA ALA A 80 5.83 1.80 -10.82
C ALA A 80 7.11 2.03 -10.02
N GLY A 81 8.19 1.38 -10.42
CA GLY A 81 9.49 1.48 -9.77
C GLY A 81 10.37 0.29 -10.14
N LEU A 82 11.65 0.40 -9.84
CA LEU A 82 12.62 -0.68 -10.04
C LEU A 82 12.79 -1.48 -8.74
N ALA A 83 12.91 -2.80 -8.88
CA ALA A 83 13.45 -3.64 -7.82
C ALA A 83 14.98 -3.47 -7.76
N ARG A 84 15.55 -3.62 -6.56
CA ARG A 84 16.99 -3.53 -6.36
C ARG A 84 17.74 -4.55 -7.24
N LYS A 85 18.67 -4.08 -8.03
CA LYS A 85 19.53 -4.93 -8.84
C LYS A 85 20.88 -5.18 -8.14
N PRO A 86 21.56 -6.30 -8.42
CA PRO A 86 22.93 -6.52 -7.94
C PRO A 86 23.84 -5.34 -8.32
N GLY A 87 24.64 -4.87 -7.36
CA GLY A 87 25.55 -3.74 -7.55
C GLY A 87 24.92 -2.35 -7.38
N MET A 88 23.59 -2.24 -7.24
CA MET A 88 22.91 -0.96 -6.99
C MET A 88 22.93 -0.63 -5.49
N SER A 89 23.37 0.59 -5.12
CA SER A 89 23.28 1.07 -3.75
C SER A 89 21.83 1.33 -3.33
N ARG A 90 21.58 1.49 -2.03
CA ARG A 90 20.24 1.89 -1.54
C ARG A 90 19.87 3.28 -2.01
N ASP A 91 20.82 4.20 -2.02
CA ASP A 91 20.61 5.59 -2.42
C ASP A 91 20.36 5.73 -3.92
N ASP A 92 21.04 4.94 -4.77
CA ASP A 92 20.78 4.92 -6.21
C ASP A 92 19.37 4.42 -6.50
N LEU A 93 18.93 3.37 -5.81
CA LEU A 93 17.57 2.86 -5.94
C LEU A 93 16.53 3.90 -5.48
N LEU A 94 16.77 4.53 -4.34
CA LEU A 94 15.91 5.57 -3.79
C LEU A 94 15.74 6.74 -4.77
N LYS A 95 16.84 7.28 -5.30
CA LYS A 95 16.82 8.39 -6.26
C LYS A 95 16.16 8.00 -7.58
N THR A 96 16.46 6.79 -8.09
CA THR A 96 15.84 6.29 -9.32
C THR A 96 14.33 6.13 -9.16
N ASN A 97 13.86 5.56 -8.07
CA ASN A 97 12.43 5.40 -7.83
C ASN A 97 11.74 6.73 -7.56
N ALA A 98 12.40 7.68 -6.89
CA ALA A 98 11.90 9.04 -6.71
C ALA A 98 11.67 9.76 -8.06
N ASP A 99 12.60 9.61 -9.01
CA ASP A 99 12.45 10.18 -10.36
C ASP A 99 11.31 9.50 -11.13
N ILE A 100 11.19 8.16 -11.06
CA ILE A 100 10.10 7.43 -11.70
C ILE A 100 8.75 7.85 -11.14
N VAL A 101 8.57 7.80 -9.82
CA VAL A 101 7.31 8.17 -9.15
C VAL A 101 6.98 9.64 -9.41
N GLY A 102 7.97 10.54 -9.35
CA GLY A 102 7.77 11.95 -9.65
C GLY A 102 7.23 12.17 -11.06
N LYS A 103 7.81 11.55 -12.09
CA LYS A 103 7.34 11.63 -13.49
C LYS A 103 5.94 11.07 -13.66
N VAL A 104 5.65 9.93 -13.02
CA VAL A 104 4.30 9.33 -13.03
C VAL A 104 3.28 10.30 -12.43
N VAL A 105 3.58 10.87 -11.26
CA VAL A 105 2.69 11.81 -10.59
C VAL A 105 2.45 13.06 -11.44
N ASP A 106 3.49 13.63 -12.08
CA ASP A 106 3.34 14.78 -12.97
C ASP A 106 2.36 14.52 -14.13
N GLU A 107 2.40 13.32 -14.71
CA GLU A 107 1.49 12.95 -15.79
C GLU A 107 0.05 12.71 -15.30
N ILE A 108 -0.09 12.10 -14.12
CA ILE A 108 -1.41 11.85 -13.52
C ILE A 108 -2.09 13.16 -13.13
N VAL A 109 -1.39 14.08 -12.48
CA VAL A 109 -1.97 15.36 -12.01
C VAL A 109 -2.55 16.18 -13.17
N LYS A 110 -1.88 16.17 -14.33
CA LYS A 110 -2.39 16.87 -15.53
C LYS A 110 -3.74 16.36 -16.03
N ARG A 111 -4.02 15.07 -15.83
CA ARG A 111 -5.20 14.39 -16.40
C ARG A 111 -6.26 14.04 -15.36
N SER A 112 -5.87 13.89 -14.12
CA SER A 112 -6.73 13.51 -13.00
C SER A 112 -6.46 14.39 -11.77
N PRO A 113 -6.74 15.71 -11.83
CA PRO A 113 -6.39 16.65 -10.78
C PRO A 113 -7.15 16.43 -9.46
N GLU A 114 -8.26 15.69 -9.50
CA GLU A 114 -9.07 15.40 -8.31
C GLU A 114 -8.88 13.98 -7.76
N THR A 115 -7.99 13.19 -8.36
CA THR A 115 -7.76 11.80 -7.96
C THR A 115 -7.17 11.66 -6.56
N ILE A 116 -7.35 10.48 -5.96
CA ILE A 116 -6.65 10.05 -4.75
C ILE A 116 -5.51 9.13 -5.17
N LEU A 117 -4.29 9.38 -4.68
CA LEU A 117 -3.11 8.59 -4.96
C LEU A 117 -2.88 7.56 -3.85
N ILE A 118 -2.76 6.28 -4.24
CA ILE A 118 -2.30 5.20 -3.37
C ILE A 118 -0.91 4.77 -3.83
N ILE A 119 0.09 5.01 -3.00
CA ILE A 119 1.48 4.70 -3.30
C ILE A 119 1.80 3.29 -2.80
N VAL A 120 2.41 2.49 -3.68
CA VAL A 120 2.87 1.11 -3.40
C VAL A 120 4.37 0.97 -3.68
N SER A 121 4.92 1.87 -4.48
CA SER A 121 6.34 1.90 -4.85
C SER A 121 7.25 2.06 -3.64
N ASN A 122 8.43 1.40 -3.67
CA ASN A 122 9.39 1.39 -2.56
C ASN A 122 10.64 2.24 -2.88
N PRO A 123 11.30 2.80 -1.83
CA PRO A 123 10.91 2.81 -0.41
C PRO A 123 9.64 3.61 -0.15
N LEU A 124 8.61 2.96 0.40
CA LEU A 124 7.23 3.45 0.40
C LEU A 124 7.07 4.85 0.97
N ASP A 125 7.53 5.05 2.18
CA ASP A 125 7.30 6.32 2.92
C ASP A 125 7.97 7.50 2.21
N ALA A 126 9.18 7.29 1.65
CA ALA A 126 9.88 8.28 0.84
C ALA A 126 9.15 8.56 -0.49
N MET A 127 8.59 7.52 -1.13
CA MET A 127 7.82 7.70 -2.37
C MET A 127 6.50 8.44 -2.13
N CYS A 128 5.87 8.26 -0.97
CA CYS A 128 4.73 9.07 -0.56
C CYS A 128 5.11 10.56 -0.43
N GLN A 129 6.28 10.86 0.16
CA GLN A 129 6.79 12.21 0.29
C GLN A 129 7.04 12.85 -1.09
N VAL A 130 7.65 12.11 -2.01
CA VAL A 130 7.85 12.53 -3.41
C VAL A 130 6.50 12.81 -4.07
N ALA A 131 5.54 11.90 -3.93
CA ALA A 131 4.22 12.03 -4.55
C ALA A 131 3.46 13.26 -4.02
N LEU A 132 3.51 13.53 -2.71
CA LEU A 132 2.91 14.70 -2.11
C LEU A 132 3.52 16.00 -2.65
N ARG A 133 4.86 16.08 -2.68
CA ARG A 133 5.59 17.26 -3.17
C ARG A 133 5.34 17.52 -4.65
N ARG A 134 5.35 16.47 -5.47
CA ARG A 134 5.17 16.59 -6.93
C ARG A 134 3.72 16.88 -7.32
N SER A 135 2.76 16.27 -6.64
CA SER A 135 1.34 16.48 -6.95
C SER A 135 0.83 17.86 -6.53
N GLY A 136 1.35 18.41 -5.45
CA GLY A 136 0.75 19.56 -4.79
C GLY A 136 -0.64 19.29 -4.23
N PHE A 137 -1.04 18.04 -4.15
CA PHE A 137 -2.33 17.65 -3.60
C PHE A 137 -2.40 17.87 -2.09
N PRO A 138 -3.59 18.09 -1.54
CA PRO A 138 -3.76 18.08 -0.08
C PRO A 138 -3.40 16.68 0.47
N LYS A 139 -2.78 16.64 1.66
CA LYS A 139 -2.24 15.42 2.27
C LYS A 139 -3.22 14.25 2.34
N HIS A 140 -4.50 14.53 2.46
CA HIS A 140 -5.53 13.50 2.55
C HIS A 140 -5.77 12.73 1.24
N ARG A 141 -5.27 13.24 0.12
CA ARG A 141 -5.35 12.58 -1.20
C ARG A 141 -4.08 11.82 -1.61
N VAL A 142 -3.05 11.78 -0.76
CA VAL A 142 -1.84 11.00 -1.01
C VAL A 142 -1.60 10.06 0.17
N ILE A 143 -1.72 8.76 -0.06
CA ILE A 143 -1.75 7.74 0.99
C ILE A 143 -0.81 6.59 0.58
N GLY A 144 -0.04 6.06 1.52
CA GLY A 144 0.83 4.91 1.26
C GLY A 144 0.23 3.59 1.75
N MET A 145 0.36 2.55 0.93
CA MET A 145 0.02 1.17 1.29
C MET A 145 1.18 0.59 2.11
N ALA A 146 1.08 0.64 3.43
CA ALA A 146 2.11 0.21 4.38
C ALA A 146 1.61 -0.89 5.32
N GLY A 147 1.19 -0.50 6.50
CA GLY A 147 0.75 -1.39 7.56
C GLY A 147 -0.46 -2.26 7.20
N VAL A 148 -1.25 -1.92 6.18
CA VAL A 148 -2.34 -2.78 5.69
C VAL A 148 -1.77 -4.15 5.29
N LEU A 149 -0.69 -4.17 4.51
CA LEU A 149 0.02 -5.39 4.14
C LEU A 149 0.68 -6.07 5.35
N ASP A 150 1.38 -5.29 6.18
CA ASP A 150 2.13 -5.84 7.30
C ASP A 150 1.19 -6.42 8.36
N SER A 151 0.05 -5.76 8.59
CA SER A 151 -1.01 -6.30 9.45
C SER A 151 -1.67 -7.54 8.86
N ALA A 152 -1.85 -7.62 7.54
CA ALA A 152 -2.37 -8.82 6.90
C ALA A 152 -1.45 -10.04 7.10
N ARG A 153 -0.12 -9.84 7.02
CA ARG A 153 0.86 -10.87 7.36
C ARG A 153 0.72 -11.34 8.81
N MET A 154 0.66 -10.38 9.74
CA MET A 154 0.48 -10.68 11.17
C MET A 154 -0.82 -11.43 11.43
N ARG A 155 -1.93 -11.02 10.80
CA ARG A 155 -3.22 -11.72 10.88
C ARG A 155 -3.14 -13.16 10.38
N CYS A 156 -2.46 -13.39 9.25
CA CYS A 156 -2.24 -14.72 8.70
C CYS A 156 -1.48 -15.63 9.68
N PHE A 157 -0.37 -15.15 10.25
CA PHE A 157 0.43 -15.93 11.18
C PHE A 157 -0.24 -16.15 12.53
N LEU A 158 -1.03 -15.19 13.00
CA LEU A 158 -1.86 -15.35 14.20
C LEU A 158 -2.95 -16.41 13.99
N ALA A 159 -3.64 -16.36 12.84
CA ALA A 159 -4.67 -17.35 12.51
C ALA A 159 -4.09 -18.75 12.40
N GLU A 160 -2.91 -18.91 11.78
CA GLU A 160 -2.17 -20.17 11.70
C GLU A 160 -1.82 -20.70 13.11
N ALA A 161 -1.28 -19.85 13.98
CA ALA A 161 -0.88 -20.23 15.32
C ALA A 161 -2.04 -20.58 16.25
N LEU A 162 -3.21 -19.99 16.03
CA LEU A 162 -4.44 -20.24 16.80
C LEU A 162 -5.36 -21.30 16.19
N ASP A 163 -5.04 -21.79 15.00
CA ASP A 163 -5.90 -22.70 14.20
C ASP A 163 -7.34 -22.17 14.05
N VAL A 164 -7.46 -20.90 13.61
CA VAL A 164 -8.73 -20.21 13.41
C VAL A 164 -8.84 -19.57 12.03
N SER A 165 -10.05 -19.20 11.62
CA SER A 165 -10.26 -18.40 10.41
C SER A 165 -9.56 -17.04 10.52
N VAL A 166 -8.89 -16.62 9.44
CA VAL A 166 -8.30 -15.27 9.33
C VAL A 166 -9.32 -14.13 9.49
N GLU A 167 -10.60 -14.41 9.26
CA GLU A 167 -11.70 -13.43 9.44
C GLU A 167 -11.89 -13.06 10.91
N ASN A 168 -11.53 -13.93 11.85
CA ASN A 168 -11.60 -13.67 13.28
C ASN A 168 -10.46 -12.78 13.80
N VAL A 169 -9.38 -12.60 13.00
CA VAL A 169 -8.15 -11.95 13.47
C VAL A 169 -8.09 -10.50 13.02
N THR A 170 -7.86 -9.60 13.96
CA THR A 170 -7.46 -8.22 13.70
C THR A 170 -6.04 -8.00 14.21
N ALA A 171 -5.25 -7.19 13.51
CA ALA A 171 -3.91 -6.82 13.93
C ALA A 171 -3.55 -5.42 13.45
N PHE A 172 -2.67 -4.74 14.20
CA PHE A 172 -2.14 -3.46 13.83
C PHE A 172 -0.60 -3.51 13.78
N VAL A 173 -0.05 -3.05 12.66
CA VAL A 173 1.38 -2.81 12.47
C VAL A 173 1.55 -1.37 12.03
N LEU A 174 2.29 -0.60 12.79
CA LEU A 174 2.57 0.82 12.56
C LEU A 174 4.02 1.02 12.08
N GLY A 175 4.41 2.30 11.92
CA GLY A 175 5.77 2.68 11.53
C GLY A 175 6.01 2.64 10.02
N GLY A 176 7.24 2.89 9.59
CA GLY A 176 7.66 2.82 8.21
C GLY A 176 7.60 1.39 7.67
N HIS A 177 7.29 1.28 6.39
CA HIS A 177 7.16 -0.02 5.73
C HIS A 177 8.55 -0.65 5.50
N GLY A 178 8.87 -1.71 6.24
CA GLY A 178 10.16 -2.43 6.17
C GLY A 178 10.65 -2.89 7.54
N ASP A 179 11.97 -2.93 7.71
CA ASP A 179 12.63 -3.49 8.91
C ASP A 179 12.32 -2.71 10.21
N THR A 180 11.79 -1.50 10.10
CA THR A 180 11.47 -0.62 11.24
C THR A 180 9.98 -0.57 11.57
N MET A 181 9.17 -1.48 11.02
CA MET A 181 7.76 -1.60 11.35
C MET A 181 7.55 -1.87 12.85
N VAL A 182 6.41 -1.44 13.37
CA VAL A 182 6.06 -1.53 14.80
C VAL A 182 4.78 -2.34 14.97
N PRO A 183 4.87 -3.68 15.04
CA PRO A 183 3.73 -4.52 15.35
C PRO A 183 3.20 -4.24 16.76
N LEU A 184 1.87 -4.22 16.90
CA LEU A 184 1.19 -3.94 18.15
C LEU A 184 0.38 -5.15 18.65
N PRO A 185 0.98 -6.13 19.32
CA PRO A 185 0.27 -7.30 19.87
C PRO A 185 -0.89 -6.91 20.78
N ARG A 186 -0.73 -5.85 21.56
CA ARG A 186 -1.71 -5.31 22.51
C ARG A 186 -3.01 -4.82 21.81
N TYR A 187 -2.92 -4.41 20.54
CA TYR A 187 -4.05 -4.00 19.70
C TYR A 187 -4.45 -5.08 18.69
N SER A 188 -3.91 -6.30 18.85
CA SER A 188 -4.26 -7.43 18.00
C SER A 188 -5.16 -8.39 18.75
N THR A 189 -6.24 -8.82 18.10
CA THR A 189 -7.27 -9.65 18.74
C THR A 189 -7.72 -10.79 17.82
N CYS A 190 -8.25 -11.86 18.44
CA CYS A 190 -9.02 -12.90 17.76
C CYS A 190 -10.45 -12.87 18.29
N ALA A 191 -11.43 -12.59 17.45
CA ALA A 191 -12.84 -12.42 17.83
C ALA A 191 -13.05 -11.45 19.02
N GLY A 192 -12.25 -10.39 19.09
CA GLY A 192 -12.27 -9.41 20.18
C GLY A 192 -11.46 -9.80 21.42
N ILE A 193 -10.94 -11.02 21.52
CA ILE A 193 -10.07 -11.45 22.61
C ILE A 193 -8.64 -11.02 22.31
N PRO A 194 -7.96 -10.29 23.21
CA PRO A 194 -6.56 -9.94 23.01
C PRO A 194 -5.67 -11.19 22.78
N ILE A 195 -4.79 -11.13 21.80
CA ILE A 195 -3.89 -12.29 21.53
C ILE A 195 -2.96 -12.61 22.70
N THR A 196 -2.72 -11.65 23.59
CA THR A 196 -1.95 -11.82 24.82
C THR A 196 -2.62 -12.74 25.85
N GLU A 197 -3.92 -13.01 25.70
CA GLU A 197 -4.66 -13.98 26.50
C GLU A 197 -4.71 -15.38 25.84
N LEU A 198 -4.42 -15.45 24.53
CA LEU A 198 -4.54 -16.68 23.75
C LEU A 198 -3.20 -17.35 23.45
N LEU A 199 -2.12 -16.59 23.41
CA LEU A 199 -0.79 -17.05 23.05
C LEU A 199 0.24 -16.68 24.12
N SER A 200 1.28 -17.52 24.29
CA SER A 200 2.40 -17.17 25.15
C SER A 200 3.22 -16.01 24.57
N LYS A 201 3.99 -15.35 25.44
CA LYS A 201 4.87 -14.26 25.01
C LYS A 201 5.86 -14.72 23.93
N GLU A 202 6.42 -15.91 24.07
CA GLU A 202 7.38 -16.50 23.13
C GLU A 202 6.75 -16.73 21.74
N GLN A 203 5.49 -17.19 21.69
CA GLN A 203 4.74 -17.37 20.45
C GLN A 203 4.46 -16.01 19.79
N ILE A 204 4.04 -15.02 20.55
CA ILE A 204 3.80 -13.66 20.05
C ILE A 204 5.10 -13.05 19.50
N ASP A 205 6.20 -13.15 20.23
CA ASP A 205 7.51 -12.62 19.82
C ASP A 205 7.98 -13.29 18.51
N ALA A 206 7.77 -14.60 18.36
CA ALA A 206 8.08 -15.33 17.13
C ALA A 206 7.23 -14.84 15.93
N ILE A 207 5.93 -14.62 16.14
CA ILE A 207 5.01 -14.09 15.12
C ILE A 207 5.39 -12.66 14.72
N VAL A 208 5.67 -11.80 15.68
CA VAL A 208 6.15 -10.42 15.43
C VAL A 208 7.43 -10.44 14.59
N LYS A 209 8.40 -11.27 14.94
CA LYS A 209 9.65 -11.41 14.18
C LYS A 209 9.39 -11.93 12.75
N ARG A 210 8.52 -12.94 12.59
CA ARG A 210 8.15 -13.47 11.27
C ARG A 210 7.41 -12.43 10.44
N THR A 211 6.54 -11.63 11.04
CA THR A 211 5.82 -10.52 10.37
C THR A 211 6.80 -9.52 9.78
N ALA A 212 7.78 -9.08 10.55
CA ALA A 212 8.82 -8.16 10.08
C ALA A 212 9.66 -8.77 8.94
N GLY A 213 9.94 -10.08 9.01
CA GLY A 213 10.68 -10.82 7.99
C GLY A 213 9.85 -11.32 6.80
N GLY A 214 8.52 -11.15 6.80
CA GLY A 214 7.61 -11.82 5.86
C GLY A 214 7.86 -11.50 4.38
N GLY A 215 8.32 -10.30 4.06
CA GLY A 215 8.75 -9.96 2.70
C GLY A 215 10.01 -10.70 2.28
N ALA A 216 11.00 -10.78 3.15
CA ALA A 216 12.26 -11.50 2.90
C ALA A 216 12.03 -13.02 2.80
N GLU A 217 11.13 -13.59 3.63
CA GLU A 217 10.75 -15.01 3.57
C GLU A 217 10.20 -15.37 2.17
N ILE A 218 9.32 -14.54 1.61
CA ILE A 218 8.76 -14.77 0.27
C ILE A 218 9.84 -14.64 -0.81
N VAL A 219 10.71 -13.63 -0.73
CA VAL A 219 11.84 -13.47 -1.68
C VAL A 219 12.76 -14.68 -1.65
N ALA A 220 13.08 -15.20 -0.47
CA ALA A 220 13.92 -16.39 -0.31
C ALA A 220 13.29 -17.65 -0.93
N LEU A 221 11.97 -17.80 -0.86
CA LEU A 221 11.23 -18.91 -1.46
C LEU A 221 11.10 -18.77 -2.98
N LEU A 222 10.75 -17.58 -3.48
CA LEU A 222 10.57 -17.32 -4.91
C LEU A 222 11.89 -17.27 -5.68
N LYS A 223 13.01 -16.93 -5.00
CA LYS A 223 14.37 -16.73 -5.58
C LYS A 223 14.43 -15.58 -6.58
N THR A 224 13.36 -15.28 -7.29
CA THR A 224 13.22 -14.15 -8.23
C THR A 224 11.95 -13.38 -7.94
N GLY A 225 12.01 -12.05 -7.94
CA GLY A 225 10.85 -11.18 -7.65
C GLY A 225 10.58 -10.98 -6.15
N SER A 226 9.38 -10.58 -5.83
CA SER A 226 8.93 -10.29 -4.46
C SER A 226 7.44 -10.66 -4.31
N ALA A 227 6.88 -10.53 -3.12
CA ALA A 227 5.44 -10.66 -2.89
C ALA A 227 4.64 -9.73 -3.82
N TYR A 228 3.53 -10.21 -4.38
CA TYR A 228 2.67 -9.40 -5.23
C TYR A 228 1.16 -9.64 -5.00
N TYR A 229 0.72 -10.81 -4.55
CA TYR A 229 -0.69 -11.03 -4.22
C TYR A 229 -1.14 -10.18 -3.02
N ALA A 230 -0.45 -10.27 -1.90
CA ALA A 230 -0.82 -9.57 -0.68
C ALA A 230 -0.71 -8.03 -0.79
N PRO A 231 0.37 -7.43 -1.37
CA PRO A 231 0.41 -5.98 -1.55
C PRO A 231 -0.66 -5.47 -2.51
N SER A 232 -1.00 -6.24 -3.56
CA SER A 232 -2.09 -5.89 -4.47
C SER A 232 -3.44 -5.91 -3.76
N ALA A 233 -3.73 -6.95 -2.98
CA ALA A 233 -4.96 -7.06 -2.19
C ALA A 233 -5.07 -5.92 -1.15
N ALA A 234 -3.96 -5.53 -0.52
CA ALA A 234 -3.90 -4.41 0.43
C ALA A 234 -4.24 -3.06 -0.25
N ALA A 235 -3.66 -2.78 -1.42
CA ALA A 235 -3.97 -1.57 -2.18
C ALA A 235 -5.44 -1.55 -2.66
N VAL A 236 -5.96 -2.70 -3.06
CA VAL A 236 -7.37 -2.85 -3.47
C VAL A 236 -8.32 -2.67 -2.28
N GLU A 237 -7.97 -3.16 -1.08
CA GLU A 237 -8.77 -2.91 0.13
C GLU A 237 -8.86 -1.40 0.46
N MET A 238 -7.76 -0.67 0.33
CA MET A 238 -7.76 0.79 0.48
C MET A 238 -8.65 1.45 -0.58
N THR A 239 -8.50 1.06 -1.85
CA THR A 239 -9.32 1.55 -2.97
C THR A 239 -10.80 1.30 -2.74
N GLU A 240 -11.17 0.11 -2.33
CA GLU A 240 -12.56 -0.26 -2.02
C GLU A 240 -13.13 0.57 -0.85
N SER A 241 -12.32 0.84 0.16
CA SER A 241 -12.73 1.68 1.29
C SER A 241 -13.04 3.12 0.84
N ILE A 242 -12.24 3.65 -0.09
CA ILE A 242 -12.40 4.98 -0.66
C ILE A 242 -13.64 5.04 -1.56
N LEU A 243 -13.71 4.20 -2.58
CA LEU A 243 -14.76 4.24 -3.60
C LEU A 243 -16.16 3.92 -3.07
N LYS A 244 -16.26 3.05 -2.06
CA LYS A 244 -17.52 2.68 -1.41
C LYS A 244 -17.79 3.44 -0.11
N ASP A 245 -16.99 4.44 0.21
CA ASP A 245 -17.09 5.25 1.44
C ASP A 245 -17.21 4.40 2.72
N LYS A 246 -16.45 3.31 2.82
CA LYS A 246 -16.61 2.34 3.90
C LYS A 246 -16.17 2.83 5.27
N LYS A 247 -15.39 3.92 5.35
CA LYS A 247 -14.84 4.46 6.61
C LYS A 247 -13.99 3.43 7.38
N LYS A 248 -13.32 2.52 6.67
CA LYS A 248 -12.45 1.53 7.32
C LYS A 248 -11.29 2.20 8.04
N ILE A 249 -10.94 1.65 9.19
CA ILE A 249 -9.71 2.02 9.90
C ILE A 249 -8.62 1.04 9.49
N LEU A 250 -7.64 1.54 8.74
CA LEU A 250 -6.54 0.76 8.18
C LEU A 250 -5.21 1.41 8.56
N PRO A 251 -4.17 0.64 8.89
CA PRO A 251 -2.83 1.20 9.10
C PRO A 251 -2.20 1.55 7.75
N CYS A 252 -2.13 2.84 7.44
CA CYS A 252 -1.60 3.37 6.19
C CYS A 252 -0.48 4.37 6.47
N ALA A 253 0.43 4.57 5.53
CA ALA A 253 1.37 5.68 5.60
C ALA A 253 0.63 6.98 5.31
N ALA A 254 0.61 7.87 6.30
CA ALA A 254 -0.02 9.19 6.27
C ALA A 254 0.99 10.28 6.57
N TYR A 255 0.81 11.45 5.95
CA TYR A 255 1.60 12.63 6.28
C TYR A 255 1.15 13.21 7.61
N LEU A 256 2.06 13.22 8.59
CA LEU A 256 1.79 13.64 9.95
C LEU A 256 2.19 15.11 10.16
N GLU A 257 1.38 15.83 10.92
CA GLU A 257 1.58 17.23 11.28
C GLU A 257 1.50 17.46 12.79
N GLY A 258 2.10 16.53 13.56
CA GLY A 258 2.15 16.56 15.02
C GLY A 258 1.61 15.29 15.65
N GLU A 259 0.79 14.51 14.93
CA GLU A 259 0.26 13.24 15.42
C GLU A 259 1.41 12.30 15.79
N TYR A 260 1.29 11.60 16.90
CA TYR A 260 2.35 10.73 17.47
C TYR A 260 3.68 11.44 17.77
N GLY A 261 3.71 12.80 17.78
CA GLY A 261 4.91 13.60 17.92
C GLY A 261 5.81 13.59 16.67
N VAL A 262 5.27 13.20 15.51
CA VAL A 262 5.95 13.23 14.21
C VAL A 262 5.41 14.38 13.38
N ASN A 263 6.29 15.13 12.73
CA ASN A 263 5.89 16.28 11.92
C ASN A 263 6.64 16.29 10.58
N GLY A 264 5.89 16.47 9.49
CA GLY A 264 6.47 16.64 8.15
C GLY A 264 6.88 15.34 7.44
N LEU A 265 6.46 14.17 7.95
CA LEU A 265 6.85 12.86 7.42
C LEU A 265 5.64 11.96 7.18
N TYR A 266 5.80 11.04 6.23
CA TYR A 266 4.92 9.89 6.08
C TYR A 266 5.34 8.79 7.04
N VAL A 267 4.40 8.31 7.85
CA VAL A 267 4.59 7.18 8.76
C VAL A 267 3.32 6.35 8.82
N GLY A 268 3.44 5.03 8.91
CA GLY A 268 2.31 4.11 9.05
C GLY A 268 1.61 4.27 10.40
N VAL A 269 0.34 4.69 10.38
CA VAL A 269 -0.51 4.94 11.55
C VAL A 269 -1.95 4.51 11.25
N PRO A 270 -2.82 4.35 12.28
CA PRO A 270 -4.23 4.05 12.04
C PRO A 270 -4.93 5.20 11.32
N CYS A 271 -5.49 4.92 10.15
CA CYS A 271 -6.11 5.88 9.25
C CYS A 271 -7.57 5.50 8.95
N LYS A 272 -8.50 6.43 9.08
CA LYS A 272 -9.86 6.26 8.58
C LYS A 272 -9.90 6.65 7.11
N LEU A 273 -10.20 5.68 6.24
CA LEU A 273 -10.30 5.88 4.80
C LEU A 273 -11.76 5.88 4.34
N GLY A 274 -12.15 6.92 3.62
CA GLY A 274 -13.47 7.07 3.04
C GLY A 274 -13.43 7.83 1.71
N ALA A 275 -14.57 8.32 1.22
CA ALA A 275 -14.70 8.95 -0.09
C ALA A 275 -13.75 10.14 -0.34
N LYS A 276 -13.27 10.78 0.71
CA LYS A 276 -12.30 11.90 0.61
C LYS A 276 -10.83 11.45 0.66
N GLY A 277 -10.57 10.14 0.67
CA GLY A 277 -9.25 9.58 0.93
C GLY A 277 -8.99 9.38 2.41
N LEU A 278 -7.89 9.92 2.95
CA LEU A 278 -7.59 9.93 4.39
C LEU A 278 -8.46 10.96 5.10
N GLU A 279 -9.44 10.51 5.84
CA GLU A 279 -10.36 11.43 6.54
C GLU A 279 -9.93 11.76 7.97
N GLN A 280 -9.16 10.87 8.59
CA GLN A 280 -8.67 11.04 9.95
C GLN A 280 -7.47 10.15 10.23
N VAL A 281 -6.45 10.68 10.87
CA VAL A 281 -5.45 9.91 11.62
C VAL A 281 -6.01 9.65 13.01
N ILE A 282 -5.95 8.41 13.47
CA ILE A 282 -6.44 8.01 14.78
C ILE A 282 -5.24 7.79 15.69
N GLU A 283 -5.10 8.63 16.71
CA GLU A 283 -4.06 8.44 17.72
C GLU A 283 -4.51 7.43 18.77
N ILE A 284 -3.74 6.36 18.92
CA ILE A 284 -3.92 5.34 19.96
C ILE A 284 -2.84 5.50 21.03
N THR A 285 -3.14 5.06 22.25
CA THR A 285 -2.16 5.12 23.34
C THR A 285 -1.06 4.09 23.11
N LEU A 286 0.17 4.56 22.96
CA LEU A 286 1.37 3.71 22.86
C LEU A 286 2.06 3.59 24.21
N THR A 287 2.67 2.42 24.49
CA THR A 287 3.62 2.26 25.61
C THR A 287 4.88 3.10 25.33
N ALA A 288 5.74 3.23 26.34
CA ALA A 288 7.01 3.93 26.17
C ALA A 288 7.89 3.25 25.11
N GLU A 289 7.94 1.92 25.11
CA GLU A 289 8.69 1.11 24.15
C GLU A 289 8.14 1.23 22.73
N GLU A 290 6.80 1.13 22.57
CA GLU A 290 6.12 1.30 21.27
C GLU A 290 6.35 2.71 20.70
N ARG A 291 6.32 3.74 21.56
CA ARG A 291 6.60 5.13 21.17
C ARG A 291 8.06 5.29 20.72
N ILE A 292 9.02 4.75 21.45
CA ILE A 292 10.43 4.78 21.05
C ILE A 292 10.63 4.06 19.72
N ALA A 293 10.00 2.91 19.52
CA ALA A 293 10.06 2.18 18.26
C ALA A 293 9.49 2.99 17.10
N LEU A 294 8.34 3.65 17.29
CA LEU A 294 7.72 4.50 16.27
C LEU A 294 8.60 5.73 15.95
N GLN A 295 9.19 6.38 16.94
CA GLN A 295 10.12 7.49 16.73
C GLN A 295 11.37 7.06 15.96
N LYS A 296 11.93 5.89 16.28
CA LYS A 296 13.05 5.31 15.53
C LYS A 296 12.67 5.02 14.08
N SER A 297 11.46 4.51 13.85
CA SER A 297 10.93 4.26 12.52
C SER A 297 10.78 5.56 11.73
N ALA A 298 10.22 6.61 12.33
CA ALA A 298 10.12 7.93 11.71
C ALA A 298 11.49 8.53 11.38
N ALA A 299 12.50 8.36 12.27
CA ALA A 299 13.86 8.81 12.01
C ALA A 299 14.48 8.13 10.77
N SER A 300 14.22 6.82 10.58
CA SER A 300 14.67 6.11 9.38
C SER A 300 14.03 6.64 8.10
N VAL A 301 12.76 7.06 8.16
CA VAL A 301 12.10 7.73 7.02
C VAL A 301 12.72 9.10 6.76
N GLN A 302 13.01 9.87 7.83
CA GLN A 302 13.67 11.18 7.71
C GLN A 302 15.03 11.08 7.00
N GLU A 303 15.81 10.04 7.29
CA GLU A 303 17.08 9.79 6.60
C GLU A 303 16.88 9.66 5.09
N LEU A 304 15.87 8.91 4.63
CA LEU A 304 15.56 8.75 3.21
C LEU A 304 15.13 10.08 2.57
N VAL A 305 14.31 10.85 3.26
CA VAL A 305 13.84 12.17 2.81
C VAL A 305 15.02 13.14 2.69
N ASN A 306 15.95 13.12 3.65
CA ASN A 306 17.16 13.94 3.61
C ASN A 306 18.07 13.58 2.41
N VAL A 307 18.24 12.30 2.09
CA VAL A 307 19.00 11.86 0.90
C VAL A 307 18.38 12.36 -0.40
N LEU A 308 17.06 12.53 -0.44
CA LEU A 308 16.34 13.07 -1.60
C LEU A 308 16.37 14.61 -1.64
N GLY A 309 16.69 15.29 -0.53
CA GLY A 309 16.69 16.75 -0.43
C GLY A 309 15.32 17.40 -0.52
N ILE A 310 14.28 16.71 -0.03
CA ILE A 310 12.86 17.14 -0.07
C ILE A 310 12.23 17.24 1.30
#